data_7b6c7423093f5926587e889527fd7618
#
_entry.id   7b6c7423093f5926587e889527fd7618
#
_cell.length_a   1.000
_cell.length_b   1.000
_cell.length_c   1.000
_cell.angle_alpha   90.00
_cell.angle_beta   90.00
_cell.angle_gamma   90.00
#
_symmetry.space_group_name_H-M   'P 1'
#
loop_
_entity.id
_entity.type
_entity.pdbx_description
1 polymer ?
#
loop_
_entity_poly.entity_id
_entity_poly.type
_entity_poly.pdbx_seq_one_letter_code
_entity_poly.pdbx_strand_id
1 'polypeptide(L)'
;MKTAFRSVLALGLLLGLFLTASTALAADAKNVEATPQAKVYRASLKAIDTGDYAAYTKCMTSEAVKEIEKQTKEMGKTPKDGMEMMKMMAPSDIKLTDLKVDGKKAVLSATGKQDKETMYGTVNLEEEKGEWKVGKQSWTNKKS
;
A
#
# COMPACT_ATOMS: atom_id res chain seq x y z
N MET A 1 56.37 -5.49 -50.91
CA MET A 1 56.24 -4.04 -51.12
C MET A 1 54.84 -3.63 -50.72
N LYS A 2 54.81 -2.61 -49.86
CA LYS A 2 53.71 -1.66 -49.59
C LYS A 2 52.50 -2.22 -48.80
N THR A 3 52.64 -2.14 -47.53
CA THR A 3 52.17 -1.16 -46.51
C THR A 3 50.67 -1.09 -46.35
N ALA A 4 50.28 -1.70 -45.26
CA ALA A 4 49.02 -1.65 -44.60
C ALA A 4 48.71 -0.24 -44.08
N PHE A 5 47.45 0.16 -44.13
CA PHE A 5 46.95 1.24 -43.31
C PHE A 5 45.85 0.68 -42.35
N ARG A 6 46.23 0.64 -41.12
CA ARG A 6 45.36 0.25 -40.00
C ARG A 6 44.62 1.51 -39.54
N SER A 7 43.31 1.50 -39.71
CA SER A 7 42.44 2.44 -39.00
C SER A 7 41.75 1.72 -37.87
N VAL A 8 42.18 2.04 -36.65
CA VAL A 8 41.55 1.62 -35.42
C VAL A 8 40.40 2.59 -35.11
N LEU A 9 39.17 2.16 -35.27
CA LEU A 9 38.03 2.89 -34.79
C LEU A 9 37.78 2.48 -33.33
N ALA A 10 38.13 3.36 -32.41
CA ALA A 10 37.78 3.23 -31.00
C ALA A 10 36.29 3.57 -30.84
N LEU A 11 35.48 2.56 -30.62
CA LEU A 11 34.09 2.72 -30.26
C LEU A 11 33.99 2.98 -28.76
N GLY A 12 33.86 4.24 -28.38
CA GLY A 12 33.64 4.68 -27.01
C GLY A 12 32.24 4.25 -26.53
N LEU A 13 32.20 3.27 -25.63
CA LEU A 13 30.99 2.83 -24.93
C LEU A 13 30.69 3.86 -23.83
N LEU A 14 29.82 4.82 -24.11
CA LEU A 14 29.25 5.71 -23.11
C LEU A 14 28.22 4.93 -22.30
N LEU A 15 28.66 4.41 -21.16
CA LEU A 15 27.78 3.84 -20.13
C LEU A 15 27.04 4.99 -19.47
N GLY A 16 25.87 5.32 -20.01
CA GLY A 16 24.96 6.26 -19.38
C GLY A 16 24.38 5.66 -18.10
N LEU A 17 24.93 6.07 -16.97
CA LEU A 17 24.40 5.79 -15.65
C LEU A 17 23.06 6.55 -15.51
N PHE A 18 21.95 5.90 -15.83
CA PHE A 18 20.63 6.42 -15.47
C PHE A 18 20.46 6.26 -13.96
N LEU A 19 20.87 7.31 -13.23
CA LEU A 19 20.36 7.52 -11.86
C LEU A 19 18.88 7.87 -12.01
N THR A 20 18.00 6.88 -11.90
CA THR A 20 16.58 7.13 -11.66
C THR A 20 16.45 7.59 -10.22
N ALA A 21 16.51 8.90 -10.02
CA ALA A 21 16.08 9.49 -8.76
C ALA A 21 14.58 9.19 -8.60
N SER A 22 14.25 8.22 -7.76
CA SER A 22 12.89 8.00 -7.30
C SER A 22 12.48 9.23 -6.48
N THR A 23 11.83 10.19 -7.12
CA THR A 23 11.19 11.29 -6.42
C THR A 23 9.98 10.71 -5.68
N ALA A 24 10.11 10.56 -4.37
CA ALA A 24 8.96 10.30 -3.51
C ALA A 24 8.02 11.51 -3.62
N LEU A 25 6.91 11.33 -4.32
CA LEU A 25 5.85 12.35 -4.42
C LEU A 25 5.03 12.27 -3.13
N ALA A 26 5.23 13.23 -2.24
CA ALA A 26 4.30 13.48 -1.14
C ALA A 26 3.07 14.18 -1.72
N ALA A 27 1.90 13.60 -1.56
CA ALA A 27 0.65 14.24 -1.97
C ALA A 27 0.15 15.16 -0.84
N ASP A 28 -0.25 16.39 -1.19
CA ASP A 28 -0.92 17.29 -0.25
C ASP A 28 -2.16 16.62 0.35
N ALA A 29 -2.37 16.80 1.66
CA ALA A 29 -3.49 16.19 2.41
C ALA A 29 -4.87 16.44 1.78
N LYS A 30 -5.05 17.56 1.06
CA LYS A 30 -6.27 17.88 0.32
C LYS A 30 -6.54 16.99 -0.89
N ASN A 31 -5.53 16.28 -1.41
CA ASN A 31 -5.65 15.47 -2.62
C ASN A 31 -5.49 13.95 -2.36
N VAL A 32 -5.21 13.53 -1.13
CA VAL A 32 -4.98 12.12 -0.79
C VAL A 32 -6.18 11.24 -1.15
N GLU A 33 -7.40 11.71 -0.86
CA GLU A 33 -8.66 10.95 -1.10
C GLU A 33 -8.89 10.64 -2.60
N ALA A 34 -8.34 11.45 -3.51
CA ALA A 34 -8.50 11.24 -4.95
C ALA A 34 -7.56 10.16 -5.52
N THR A 35 -6.55 9.75 -4.75
CA THR A 35 -5.52 8.82 -5.20
C THR A 35 -6.02 7.37 -5.32
N PRO A 36 -5.43 6.55 -6.21
CA PRO A 36 -5.76 5.12 -6.31
C PRO A 36 -5.54 4.38 -4.99
N GLN A 37 -4.51 4.74 -4.23
CA GLN A 37 -4.18 4.16 -2.93
C GLN A 37 -5.28 4.42 -1.89
N ALA A 38 -5.76 5.66 -1.82
CA ALA A 38 -6.87 6.02 -0.94
C ALA A 38 -8.16 5.30 -1.33
N LYS A 39 -8.45 5.21 -2.63
CA LYS A 39 -9.65 4.54 -3.14
C LYS A 39 -9.68 3.06 -2.78
N VAL A 40 -8.58 2.33 -2.94
CA VAL A 40 -8.54 0.91 -2.57
C VAL A 40 -8.66 0.73 -1.06
N TYR A 41 -8.04 1.60 -0.27
CA TYR A 41 -8.20 1.57 1.19
C TYR A 41 -9.65 1.86 1.61
N ARG A 42 -10.30 2.88 1.04
CA ARG A 42 -11.72 3.16 1.29
C ARG A 42 -12.63 1.99 0.88
N ALA A 43 -12.32 1.33 -0.24
CA ALA A 43 -13.05 0.13 -0.66
C ALA A 43 -12.89 -1.02 0.34
N SER A 44 -11.70 -1.22 0.91
CA SER A 44 -11.47 -2.25 1.94
C SER A 44 -12.26 -1.95 3.22
N LEU A 45 -12.30 -0.69 3.67
CA LEU A 45 -13.10 -0.28 4.82
C LEU A 45 -14.61 -0.50 4.59
N LYS A 46 -15.09 -0.16 3.40
CA LYS A 46 -16.49 -0.42 3.02
C LYS A 46 -16.81 -1.92 3.03
N ALA A 47 -15.92 -2.75 2.52
CA ALA A 47 -16.08 -4.19 2.53
C ALA A 47 -16.14 -4.76 3.95
N ILE A 48 -15.30 -4.24 4.88
CA ILE A 48 -15.37 -4.58 6.31
C ILE A 48 -16.73 -4.18 6.89
N ASP A 49 -17.20 -2.97 6.62
CA ASP A 49 -18.47 -2.46 7.16
C ASP A 49 -19.68 -3.29 6.68
N THR A 50 -19.67 -3.72 5.43
CA THR A 50 -20.73 -4.54 4.84
C THR A 50 -20.57 -6.05 5.09
N GLY A 51 -19.44 -6.50 5.65
CA GLY A 51 -19.14 -7.92 5.84
C GLY A 51 -18.86 -8.68 4.54
N ASP A 52 -18.51 -7.97 3.45
CA ASP A 52 -18.21 -8.57 2.14
C ASP A 52 -16.75 -9.04 2.07
N TYR A 53 -16.50 -10.28 2.48
CA TYR A 53 -15.18 -10.88 2.47
C TYR A 53 -14.57 -10.96 1.07
N ALA A 54 -15.37 -11.24 0.04
CA ALA A 54 -14.88 -11.32 -1.34
C ALA A 54 -14.43 -9.95 -1.87
N ALA A 55 -15.17 -8.89 -1.56
CA ALA A 55 -14.75 -7.52 -1.89
C ALA A 55 -13.51 -7.10 -1.09
N TYR A 56 -13.44 -7.48 0.19
CA TYR A 56 -12.31 -7.19 1.05
C TYR A 56 -11.00 -7.81 0.51
N THR A 57 -11.00 -9.11 0.20
CA THR A 57 -9.82 -9.82 -0.31
C THR A 57 -9.32 -9.27 -1.64
N LYS A 58 -10.21 -8.73 -2.48
CA LYS A 58 -9.82 -8.06 -3.73
C LYS A 58 -9.04 -6.77 -3.48
N CYS A 59 -9.24 -6.12 -2.35
CA CYS A 59 -8.50 -4.91 -1.98
C CYS A 59 -7.14 -5.21 -1.33
N MET A 60 -6.90 -6.45 -0.89
CA MET A 60 -5.72 -6.84 -0.13
C MET A 60 -4.63 -7.42 -1.02
N THR A 61 -3.37 -7.32 -0.56
CA THR A 61 -2.28 -8.07 -1.20
C THR A 61 -2.48 -9.57 -1.04
N SER A 62 -1.91 -10.35 -1.96
CA SER A 62 -1.98 -11.81 -1.91
C SER A 62 -1.39 -12.37 -0.62
N GLU A 63 -0.36 -11.72 -0.07
CA GLU A 63 0.27 -12.11 1.20
C GLU A 63 -0.66 -11.80 2.39
N ALA A 64 -1.27 -10.61 2.42
CA ALA A 64 -2.19 -10.23 3.48
C ALA A 64 -3.41 -11.16 3.54
N VAL A 65 -3.95 -11.56 2.39
CA VAL A 65 -5.06 -12.53 2.34
C VAL A 65 -4.67 -13.86 2.97
N LYS A 66 -3.51 -14.42 2.59
CA LYS A 66 -3.00 -15.69 3.15
C LYS A 66 -2.81 -15.61 4.66
N GLU A 67 -2.28 -14.50 5.15
CA GLU A 67 -2.05 -14.31 6.59
C GLU A 67 -3.38 -14.23 7.35
N ILE A 68 -4.36 -13.49 6.82
CA ILE A 68 -5.70 -13.39 7.42
C ILE A 68 -6.39 -14.76 7.44
N GLU A 69 -6.34 -15.52 6.36
CA GLU A 69 -6.92 -16.85 6.28
C GLU A 69 -6.27 -17.81 7.27
N LYS A 70 -4.94 -17.76 7.39
CA LYS A 70 -4.18 -18.56 8.35
C LYS A 70 -4.60 -18.22 9.79
N GLN A 71 -4.57 -16.94 10.17
CA GLN A 71 -4.95 -16.51 11.51
C GLN A 71 -6.40 -16.86 11.84
N THR A 72 -7.32 -16.64 10.91
CA THR A 72 -8.73 -16.98 11.07
C THR A 72 -8.92 -18.48 11.33
N LYS A 73 -8.21 -19.32 10.57
CA LYS A 73 -8.24 -20.77 10.73
C LYS A 73 -7.62 -21.22 12.06
N GLU A 74 -6.48 -20.64 12.46
CA GLU A 74 -5.82 -20.94 13.74
C GLU A 74 -6.72 -20.59 14.94
N MET A 75 -7.53 -19.55 14.83
CA MET A 75 -8.52 -19.18 15.85
C MET A 75 -9.80 -20.00 15.80
N GLY A 76 -9.93 -20.95 14.87
CA GLY A 76 -11.16 -21.72 14.68
C GLY A 76 -12.36 -20.86 14.24
N LYS A 77 -12.09 -19.75 13.56
CA LYS A 77 -13.09 -18.78 13.10
C LYS A 77 -13.39 -18.94 11.61
N THR A 78 -14.54 -18.46 11.19
CA THR A 78 -14.88 -18.32 9.77
C THR A 78 -14.39 -16.98 9.23
N PRO A 79 -14.26 -16.81 7.89
CA PRO A 79 -13.98 -15.50 7.30
C PRO A 79 -14.99 -14.41 7.72
N LYS A 80 -16.25 -14.78 7.89
CA LYS A 80 -17.30 -13.88 8.37
C LYS A 80 -17.03 -13.39 9.80
N ASP A 81 -16.67 -14.31 10.70
CA ASP A 81 -16.32 -13.94 12.08
C ASP A 81 -15.11 -13.01 12.11
N GLY A 82 -14.12 -13.24 11.22
CA GLY A 82 -12.96 -12.37 11.05
C GLY A 82 -13.35 -10.94 10.61
N MET A 83 -14.31 -10.82 9.69
CA MET A 83 -14.81 -9.51 9.26
C MET A 83 -15.54 -8.78 10.38
N GLU A 84 -16.36 -9.47 11.16
CA GLU A 84 -17.06 -8.91 12.32
C GLU A 84 -16.07 -8.42 13.38
N MET A 85 -15.01 -9.19 13.66
CA MET A 85 -13.92 -8.75 14.54
C MET A 85 -13.21 -7.50 14.03
N MET A 86 -12.86 -7.45 12.74
CA MET A 86 -12.23 -6.28 12.13
C MET A 86 -13.15 -5.06 12.24
N LYS A 87 -14.44 -5.21 11.98
CA LYS A 87 -15.43 -4.14 12.12
C LYS A 87 -15.50 -3.58 13.55
N MET A 88 -15.52 -4.45 14.56
CA MET A 88 -15.53 -4.04 15.96
C MET A 88 -14.27 -3.31 16.40
N MET A 89 -13.11 -3.65 15.80
CA MET A 89 -11.82 -3.08 16.15
C MET A 89 -11.45 -1.85 15.29
N ALA A 90 -12.17 -1.60 14.20
CA ALA A 90 -11.89 -0.49 13.31
C ALA A 90 -12.22 0.85 13.98
N PRO A 91 -11.30 1.84 13.91
CA PRO A 91 -11.62 3.19 14.34
C PRO A 91 -12.75 3.79 13.51
N SER A 92 -13.53 4.67 14.13
CA SER A 92 -14.52 5.51 13.44
C SER A 92 -13.89 6.80 12.92
N ASP A 93 -14.64 7.58 12.12
CA ASP A 93 -14.24 8.92 11.63
C ASP A 93 -12.85 8.95 10.97
N ILE A 94 -12.54 7.92 10.18
CA ILE A 94 -11.23 7.79 9.55
C ILE A 94 -11.02 8.91 8.51
N LYS A 95 -9.96 9.71 8.71
CA LYS A 95 -9.48 10.76 7.80
C LYS A 95 -8.09 10.39 7.29
N LEU A 96 -7.90 10.44 5.98
CA LEU A 96 -6.59 10.24 5.36
C LEU A 96 -5.81 11.55 5.43
N THR A 97 -4.58 11.52 5.91
CA THR A 97 -3.82 12.72 6.26
C THR A 97 -2.57 12.92 5.40
N ASP A 98 -1.93 11.85 4.96
CA ASP A 98 -0.72 11.92 4.16
C ASP A 98 -0.56 10.66 3.30
N LEU A 99 0.12 10.77 2.18
CA LEU A 99 0.46 9.65 1.30
C LEU A 99 1.90 9.81 0.79
N LYS A 100 2.72 8.81 1.03
CA LYS A 100 4.06 8.70 0.47
C LYS A 100 4.11 7.52 -0.48
N VAL A 101 4.53 7.74 -1.71
CA VAL A 101 4.66 6.71 -2.74
C VAL A 101 6.12 6.57 -3.11
N ASP A 102 6.62 5.34 -3.10
CA ASP A 102 7.97 4.97 -3.54
C ASP A 102 7.87 3.76 -4.48
N GLY A 103 7.94 4.01 -5.77
CA GLY A 103 7.79 2.99 -6.80
C GLY A 103 6.46 2.25 -6.68
N LYS A 104 6.53 0.95 -6.38
CA LYS A 104 5.38 0.06 -6.20
C LYS A 104 4.93 -0.09 -4.76
N LYS A 105 5.43 0.73 -3.86
CA LYS A 105 5.05 0.75 -2.44
C LYS A 105 4.52 2.12 -2.07
N ALA A 106 3.58 2.14 -1.15
CA ALA A 106 3.06 3.39 -0.61
C ALA A 106 2.75 3.23 0.89
N VAL A 107 2.84 4.35 1.59
CA VAL A 107 2.42 4.47 2.99
C VAL A 107 1.38 5.57 3.08
N LEU A 108 0.19 5.17 3.48
CA LEU A 108 -0.94 6.06 3.70
C LEU A 108 -1.10 6.29 5.20
N SER A 109 -1.09 7.53 5.62
CA SER A 109 -1.33 7.93 7.01
C SER A 109 -2.80 8.32 7.19
N ALA A 110 -3.35 7.95 8.34
CA ALA A 110 -4.73 8.24 8.67
C ALA A 110 -4.87 8.62 10.15
N THR A 111 -5.96 9.29 10.47
CA THR A 111 -6.44 9.45 11.84
C THR A 111 -7.84 8.89 11.94
N GLY A 112 -8.23 8.43 13.11
CA GLY A 112 -9.57 7.94 13.40
C GLY A 112 -9.88 8.15 14.87
N LYS A 113 -11.03 7.64 15.31
CA LYS A 113 -11.43 7.67 16.71
C LYS A 113 -11.77 6.27 17.19
N GLN A 114 -11.33 5.94 18.39
CA GLN A 114 -11.77 4.78 19.11
C GLN A 114 -12.20 5.26 20.51
N ASP A 115 -13.49 5.08 20.81
CA ASP A 115 -14.13 5.71 21.98
C ASP A 115 -13.94 7.24 21.96
N LYS A 116 -13.17 7.79 22.90
CA LYS A 116 -12.86 9.24 23.00
C LYS A 116 -11.43 9.59 22.56
N GLU A 117 -10.64 8.57 22.18
CA GLU A 117 -9.23 8.76 21.85
C GLU A 117 -9.02 8.93 20.34
N THR A 118 -8.03 9.75 19.99
CA THR A 118 -7.57 9.85 18.60
C THR A 118 -6.58 8.72 18.33
N MET A 119 -6.88 7.97 17.27
CA MET A 119 -6.01 6.92 16.77
C MET A 119 -5.25 7.42 15.55
N TYR A 120 -4.00 7.00 15.42
CA TYR A 120 -3.13 7.27 14.28
C TYR A 120 -2.90 5.97 13.52
N GLY A 121 -3.26 5.97 12.26
CA GLY A 121 -3.17 4.80 11.38
C GLY A 121 -2.03 4.92 10.38
N THR A 122 -1.37 3.81 10.16
CA THR A 122 -0.41 3.62 9.08
C THR A 122 -0.85 2.43 8.24
N VAL A 123 -1.05 2.66 6.94
CA VAL A 123 -1.47 1.64 5.98
C VAL A 123 -0.39 1.50 4.91
N ASN A 124 0.21 0.33 4.84
CA ASN A 124 1.16 -0.01 3.80
C ASN A 124 0.39 -0.58 2.61
N LEU A 125 0.69 -0.07 1.42
CA LEU A 125 0.11 -0.53 0.17
C LEU A 125 1.20 -0.96 -0.79
N GLU A 126 0.88 -1.92 -1.64
CA GLU A 126 1.76 -2.40 -2.69
C GLU A 126 1.01 -2.51 -4.01
N GLU A 127 1.72 -2.28 -5.11
CA GLU A 127 1.18 -2.51 -6.44
C GLU A 127 1.39 -3.97 -6.85
N GLU A 128 0.31 -4.73 -6.99
CA GLU A 128 0.30 -6.08 -7.54
C GLU A 128 -0.39 -6.08 -8.90
N LYS A 129 0.31 -6.53 -9.94
CA LYS A 129 -0.22 -6.63 -11.32
C LYS A 129 -0.84 -5.34 -11.87
N GLY A 130 -0.28 -4.19 -11.50
CA GLY A 130 -0.76 -2.88 -11.93
C GLY A 130 -1.90 -2.30 -11.09
N GLU A 131 -2.29 -2.95 -10.00
CA GLU A 131 -3.32 -2.49 -9.09
C GLU A 131 -2.77 -2.29 -7.68
N TRP A 132 -3.14 -1.17 -7.06
CA TRP A 132 -2.81 -0.95 -5.65
C TRP A 132 -3.62 -1.85 -4.74
N LYS A 133 -2.94 -2.44 -3.76
CA LYS A 133 -3.52 -3.37 -2.77
C LYS A 133 -3.09 -2.95 -1.37
N VAL A 134 -3.95 -3.17 -0.42
CA VAL A 134 -3.64 -2.96 1.00
C VAL A 134 -2.87 -4.16 1.52
N GLY A 135 -1.70 -3.91 2.06
CA GLY A 135 -0.88 -4.92 2.72
C GLY A 135 -1.18 -4.97 4.22
N LYS A 136 -0.35 -4.30 4.99
CA LYS A 136 -0.45 -4.26 6.44
C LYS A 136 -0.98 -2.91 6.92
N GLN A 137 -1.85 -2.91 7.91
CA GLN A 137 -2.27 -1.71 8.61
C GLN A 137 -2.01 -1.82 10.11
N SER A 138 -1.75 -0.70 10.74
CA SER A 138 -1.58 -0.60 12.19
C SER A 138 -2.22 0.68 12.71
N TRP A 139 -2.77 0.62 13.91
CA TRP A 139 -3.36 1.75 14.60
C TRP A 139 -2.76 1.89 15.99
N THR A 140 -2.50 3.12 16.42
CA THR A 140 -1.92 3.44 17.73
C THR A 140 -2.52 4.75 18.25
N ASN A 141 -2.58 4.90 19.56
CA ASN A 141 -2.98 6.17 20.21
C ASN A 141 -1.81 7.17 20.37
N LYS A 142 -0.60 6.80 19.93
CA LYS A 142 0.57 7.68 19.97
C LYS A 142 0.85 8.21 18.57
N LYS A 143 0.96 9.54 18.46
CA LYS A 143 1.43 10.18 17.22
C LYS A 143 2.92 9.88 17.04
N SER A 144 3.30 9.29 15.92
CA SER A 144 4.70 9.06 15.52
C SER A 144 5.33 10.33 15.03
#